data_6735f8b13890b192152c8596f0f4bcba
#
_entry.id   6735f8b13890b192152c8596f0f4bcba
#
_cell.length_a   1.000
_cell.length_b   1.000
_cell.length_c   1.000
_cell.angle_alpha   90.00
_cell.angle_beta   90.00
_cell.angle_gamma   90.00
#
_symmetry.space_group_name_H-M   'P 1'
#
loop_
_entity.id
_entity.type
_entity.pdbx_description
1 polymer ?
#
loop_
_entity_poly.entity_id
_entity_poly.type
_entity_poly.pdbx_seq_one_letter_code
_entity_poly.pdbx_strand_id
1 'polypeptide(L)'
;MSASRLARRRAVVGCAAALAASLAACTAPASTVTVSGKSLAIYASEPPGSPPAQSSDVLDAEQLALAQAGGRVGNFAIRFVPLHGAKISDNARAAIQDKTAIAYLGEIPPGASADSLGITNALDLLQVTPTDTAIALTQATPAVPGAPNNYYESMKSYGRTFARVVPTAAQEAKAQVQEMQKLHVSKLYAASDGSQYGAAIAHAVQQDAPGAGISAVEGAAAAAKFSASGADALFIGSASDSVAAPLVRDVAASNPTAKIFAPSALDTDGFAADVTPARVALYVSAPGFLPRDLSAAGQSFVSAFTSAYGHAPSPQAIFGYEAMSAVLSVLREAGSAANNRSTVVKDFFSIAARNSVVGTYSINADGDISIAPFVFSRYVNGSFVPFTTIQVQG
;
A
#
# COMPACT_ATOMS: atom_id res chain seq x y z
N MET A 1 86.06 -49.56 -4.71
CA MET A 1 85.70 -50.48 -5.82
C MET A 1 84.30 -50.11 -6.26
N SER A 2 84.23 -49.81 -7.53
CA SER A 2 83.15 -49.92 -8.48
C SER A 2 81.94 -49.04 -8.30
N ALA A 3 81.75 -48.16 -9.09
CA ALA A 3 81.46 -47.89 -10.51
C ALA A 3 80.02 -47.34 -10.63
N SER A 4 80.01 -46.10 -10.96
CA SER A 4 79.12 -45.38 -11.86
C SER A 4 77.95 -46.08 -12.53
N ARG A 5 76.82 -45.44 -12.61
CA ARG A 5 76.03 -45.29 -13.87
C ARG A 5 75.15 -44.08 -13.83
N LEU A 6 75.35 -43.11 -14.69
CA LEU A 6 74.51 -42.07 -15.12
C LEU A 6 73.18 -42.64 -15.74
N ALA A 7 72.05 -42.17 -15.31
CA ALA A 7 70.84 -42.32 -16.09
C ALA A 7 70.20 -40.94 -16.30
N ARG A 8 70.15 -40.53 -17.55
CA ARG A 8 69.51 -39.32 -18.05
C ARG A 8 68.01 -39.40 -17.82
N ARG A 9 67.50 -38.50 -17.08
CA ARG A 9 66.01 -38.27 -17.03
C ARG A 9 65.65 -37.20 -18.07
N ARG A 10 64.92 -37.63 -19.08
CA ARG A 10 64.24 -36.74 -20.02
C ARG A 10 63.06 -36.10 -19.30
N ALA A 11 62.97 -34.76 -19.21
CA ALA A 11 61.88 -34.01 -18.79
C ALA A 11 60.81 -34.03 -19.88
N VAL A 12 59.65 -34.60 -19.55
CA VAL A 12 58.42 -34.48 -20.36
C VAL A 12 57.67 -33.29 -19.81
N VAL A 13 57.68 -32.21 -20.59
CA VAL A 13 56.83 -31.04 -20.32
C VAL A 13 55.42 -31.38 -20.77
N GLY A 14 54.52 -31.69 -19.82
CA GLY A 14 53.08 -31.84 -20.05
C GLY A 14 52.42 -30.48 -20.01
N CYS A 15 52.00 -29.94 -21.13
CA CYS A 15 51.09 -28.81 -21.20
C CYS A 15 49.70 -29.26 -20.73
N ALA A 16 49.30 -28.92 -19.50
CA ALA A 16 47.95 -28.99 -19.06
C ALA A 16 47.21 -27.72 -19.53
N ALA A 17 46.51 -27.81 -20.65
CA ALA A 17 45.57 -26.79 -21.07
C ALA A 17 44.31 -26.85 -20.18
N ALA A 18 44.20 -25.93 -19.22
CA ALA A 18 42.98 -25.75 -18.45
C ALA A 18 41.92 -25.08 -19.34
N LEU A 19 40.94 -25.85 -19.82
CA LEU A 19 39.71 -25.30 -20.39
C LEU A 19 38.90 -24.67 -19.25
N ALA A 20 39.00 -23.35 -19.12
CA ALA A 20 38.03 -22.57 -18.36
C ALA A 20 36.74 -22.45 -19.21
N ALA A 21 35.79 -23.36 -19.00
CA ALA A 21 34.43 -23.20 -19.51
C ALA A 21 33.78 -22.06 -18.73
N SER A 22 33.82 -20.84 -19.27
CA SER A 22 33.00 -19.74 -18.85
C SER A 22 31.53 -20.09 -19.14
N LEU A 23 30.82 -20.53 -18.13
CA LEU A 23 29.33 -20.52 -18.10
C LEU A 23 28.87 -19.06 -18.19
N ALA A 24 28.82 -18.53 -19.41
CA ALA A 24 28.00 -17.37 -19.68
C ALA A 24 26.51 -17.81 -19.46
N ALA A 25 25.99 -17.58 -18.27
CA ALA A 25 24.57 -17.59 -18.07
C ALA A 25 23.98 -16.54 -19.00
N CYS A 26 23.50 -16.97 -20.17
CA CYS A 26 22.62 -16.15 -20.99
C CYS A 26 21.34 -15.91 -20.16
N THR A 27 21.34 -14.88 -19.33
CA THR A 27 20.09 -14.26 -18.92
C THR A 27 19.53 -13.66 -20.20
N ALA A 28 18.57 -14.37 -20.81
CA ALA A 28 17.77 -13.78 -21.87
C ALA A 28 17.23 -12.45 -21.32
N PRO A 29 17.38 -11.32 -22.02
CA PRO A 29 16.77 -10.09 -21.57
C PRO A 29 15.26 -10.37 -21.45
N ALA A 30 14.67 -10.11 -20.28
CA ALA A 30 13.23 -10.15 -20.12
C ALA A 30 12.63 -9.35 -21.27
N SER A 31 11.69 -9.95 -22.02
CA SER A 31 11.09 -9.29 -23.18
C SER A 31 10.37 -8.03 -22.67
N THR A 32 10.95 -6.87 -22.95
CA THR A 32 10.39 -5.58 -22.51
C THR A 32 9.13 -5.30 -23.29
N VAL A 33 8.01 -5.08 -22.59
CA VAL A 33 6.75 -4.68 -23.22
C VAL A 33 6.83 -3.21 -23.59
N THR A 34 6.81 -2.93 -24.90
CA THR A 34 6.82 -1.55 -25.42
C THR A 34 5.50 -1.23 -26.10
N VAL A 35 4.86 -0.16 -25.65
CA VAL A 35 3.61 0.37 -26.21
C VAL A 35 3.89 1.01 -27.57
N SER A 36 3.12 0.64 -28.59
CA SER A 36 3.24 1.22 -29.93
C SER A 36 2.37 2.48 -30.06
N GLY A 37 2.84 3.44 -30.88
CA GLY A 37 2.08 4.67 -31.18
C GLY A 37 2.39 5.81 -30.20
N LYS A 38 1.50 6.81 -30.21
CA LYS A 38 1.65 8.07 -29.43
C LYS A 38 0.55 8.27 -28.38
N SER A 39 -0.15 7.20 -28.01
CA SER A 39 -1.16 7.21 -26.94
C SER A 39 -0.82 6.16 -25.91
N LEU A 40 -0.78 6.57 -24.66
CA LEU A 40 -0.59 5.70 -23.50
C LEU A 40 -1.86 5.70 -22.66
N ALA A 41 -2.30 4.53 -22.20
CA ALA A 41 -3.45 4.41 -21.31
C ALA A 41 -2.99 4.20 -19.87
N ILE A 42 -3.56 4.98 -18.96
CA ILE A 42 -3.49 4.76 -17.53
C ILE A 42 -4.88 4.30 -17.08
N TYR A 43 -4.94 3.08 -16.58
CA TYR A 43 -6.16 2.48 -16.06
C TYR A 43 -6.31 2.79 -14.58
N ALA A 44 -7.54 3.05 -14.13
CA ALA A 44 -7.88 3.24 -12.73
C ALA A 44 -9.01 2.28 -12.33
N SER A 45 -8.82 1.53 -11.26
CA SER A 45 -9.77 0.50 -10.82
C SER A 45 -10.61 0.99 -9.65
N GLU A 46 -11.93 0.98 -9.83
CA GLU A 46 -12.92 1.16 -8.78
C GLU A 46 -13.71 -0.16 -8.61
N PRO A 47 -13.21 -1.08 -7.78
CA PRO A 47 -13.88 -2.35 -7.60
C PRO A 47 -15.16 -2.21 -6.77
N PRO A 48 -16.12 -3.14 -6.90
CA PRO A 48 -17.32 -3.19 -6.08
C PRO A 48 -16.97 -3.27 -4.59
N GLY A 49 -17.73 -2.58 -3.76
CA GLY A 49 -17.54 -2.58 -2.31
C GLY A 49 -16.59 -1.49 -1.79
N SER A 50 -16.01 -0.68 -2.67
CA SER A 50 -15.38 0.58 -2.25
C SER A 50 -16.45 1.53 -1.70
N PRO A 51 -16.15 2.27 -0.60
CA PRO A 51 -17.08 3.31 -0.12
C PRO A 51 -17.32 4.34 -1.23
N PRO A 52 -18.57 4.53 -1.72
CA PRO A 52 -18.83 5.24 -2.97
C PRO A 52 -18.26 6.66 -3.03
N ALA A 53 -18.42 7.43 -1.92
CA ALA A 53 -17.93 8.81 -1.88
C ALA A 53 -16.38 8.88 -1.86
N GLN A 54 -15.72 7.96 -1.15
CA GLN A 54 -14.24 7.96 -1.09
C GLN A 54 -13.63 7.50 -2.39
N SER A 55 -14.20 6.48 -3.03
CA SER A 55 -13.65 5.94 -4.29
C SER A 55 -13.84 6.91 -5.45
N SER A 56 -15.00 7.56 -5.55
CA SER A 56 -15.23 8.58 -6.58
C SER A 56 -14.27 9.75 -6.45
N ASP A 57 -14.02 10.23 -5.23
CA ASP A 57 -13.07 11.32 -4.99
C ASP A 57 -11.62 10.94 -5.32
N VAL A 58 -11.24 9.68 -5.12
CA VAL A 58 -9.91 9.17 -5.52
C VAL A 58 -9.76 9.22 -7.04
N LEU A 59 -10.75 8.71 -7.78
CA LEU A 59 -10.75 8.74 -9.26
C LEU A 59 -10.80 10.16 -9.80
N ASP A 60 -11.62 11.02 -9.21
CA ASP A 60 -11.73 12.44 -9.58
C ASP A 60 -10.40 13.16 -9.34
N ALA A 61 -9.70 12.85 -8.26
CA ALA A 61 -8.38 13.40 -7.97
C ALA A 61 -7.31 12.93 -8.97
N GLU A 62 -7.34 11.64 -9.37
CA GLU A 62 -6.50 11.11 -10.45
C GLU A 62 -6.76 11.85 -11.78
N GLN A 63 -8.03 12.05 -12.13
CA GLN A 63 -8.41 12.79 -13.31
C GLN A 63 -7.99 14.25 -13.25
N LEU A 64 -8.13 14.90 -12.09
CA LEU A 64 -7.67 16.28 -11.87
C LEU A 64 -6.16 16.41 -12.10
N ALA A 65 -5.35 15.49 -11.58
CA ALA A 65 -3.91 15.49 -11.78
C ALA A 65 -3.54 15.39 -13.25
N LEU A 66 -4.22 14.51 -14.01
CA LEU A 66 -4.02 14.39 -15.45
C LEU A 66 -4.45 15.67 -16.20
N ALA A 67 -5.59 16.25 -15.84
CA ALA A 67 -6.09 17.49 -16.46
C ALA A 67 -5.12 18.64 -16.25
N GLN A 68 -4.58 18.80 -15.05
CA GLN A 68 -3.56 19.82 -14.72
C GLN A 68 -2.23 19.58 -15.45
N ALA A 69 -1.89 18.34 -15.76
CA ALA A 69 -0.75 17.98 -16.60
C ALA A 69 -1.01 18.21 -18.11
N GLY A 70 -2.19 18.67 -18.49
CA GLY A 70 -2.58 18.95 -19.88
C GLY A 70 -2.88 17.70 -20.72
N GLY A 71 -3.15 16.54 -20.09
CA GLY A 71 -3.51 15.29 -20.77
C GLY A 71 -2.39 14.69 -21.63
N ARG A 72 -1.13 15.12 -21.43
CA ARG A 72 0.02 14.71 -22.25
C ARG A 72 1.31 14.63 -21.44
N VAL A 73 2.20 13.76 -21.91
CA VAL A 73 3.59 13.69 -21.46
C VAL A 73 4.52 13.65 -22.68
N GLY A 74 5.28 14.71 -22.89
CA GLY A 74 6.11 14.84 -24.09
C GLY A 74 5.26 14.64 -25.37
N ASN A 75 5.65 13.69 -26.20
CA ASN A 75 4.96 13.36 -27.43
C ASN A 75 3.77 12.40 -27.28
N PHE A 76 3.51 11.89 -26.06
CA PHE A 76 2.46 10.92 -25.80
C PHE A 76 1.20 11.61 -25.26
N ALA A 77 0.05 11.33 -25.87
CA ALA A 77 -1.26 11.64 -25.28
C ALA A 77 -1.55 10.59 -24.20
N ILE A 78 -2.06 11.04 -23.05
CA ILE A 78 -2.44 10.15 -21.96
C ILE A 78 -3.96 9.98 -21.95
N ARG A 79 -4.42 8.74 -21.97
CA ARG A 79 -5.83 8.39 -21.86
C ARG A 79 -6.09 7.80 -20.47
N PHE A 80 -6.94 8.44 -19.70
CA PHE A 80 -7.43 7.92 -18.43
C PHE A 80 -8.60 6.98 -18.67
N VAL A 81 -8.56 5.78 -18.07
CA VAL A 81 -9.56 4.72 -18.29
C VAL A 81 -10.04 4.18 -16.95
N PRO A 82 -11.12 4.76 -16.38
CA PRO A 82 -11.72 4.19 -15.19
C PRO A 82 -12.39 2.85 -15.50
N LEU A 83 -12.27 1.91 -14.58
CA LEU A 83 -12.82 0.55 -14.67
C LEU A 83 -13.74 0.28 -13.47
N HIS A 84 -14.94 -0.22 -13.75
CA HIS A 84 -15.99 -0.54 -12.77
C HIS A 84 -16.42 -2.01 -12.90
N GLY A 85 -15.48 -2.91 -13.12
CA GLY A 85 -15.73 -4.34 -13.29
C GLY A 85 -16.27 -5.01 -12.02
N ALA A 86 -17.06 -6.06 -12.19
CA ALA A 86 -17.64 -6.80 -11.08
C ALA A 86 -16.60 -7.55 -10.23
N LYS A 87 -15.38 -7.74 -10.75
CA LYS A 87 -14.25 -8.36 -10.06
C LYS A 87 -12.98 -7.58 -10.34
N ILE A 88 -12.15 -7.46 -9.32
CA ILE A 88 -10.81 -6.85 -9.41
C ILE A 88 -9.98 -7.48 -10.52
N SER A 89 -9.96 -8.82 -10.57
CA SER A 89 -9.22 -9.55 -11.60
C SER A 89 -9.68 -9.25 -13.03
N ASP A 90 -10.94 -8.86 -13.23
CA ASP A 90 -11.46 -8.51 -14.56
C ASP A 90 -10.94 -7.13 -14.98
N ASN A 91 -10.88 -6.16 -14.04
CA ASN A 91 -10.28 -4.85 -14.27
C ASN A 91 -8.79 -4.99 -14.63
N ALA A 92 -8.02 -5.77 -13.87
CA ALA A 92 -6.60 -6.00 -14.15
C ALA A 92 -6.40 -6.68 -15.51
N ARG A 93 -7.24 -7.68 -15.87
CA ARG A 93 -7.19 -8.34 -17.18
C ARG A 93 -7.53 -7.38 -18.32
N ALA A 94 -8.53 -6.52 -18.16
CA ALA A 94 -8.87 -5.51 -19.16
C ALA A 94 -7.66 -4.58 -19.41
N ALA A 95 -6.99 -4.15 -18.34
CA ALA A 95 -5.82 -3.30 -18.48
C ALA A 95 -4.66 -4.00 -19.20
N ILE A 96 -4.32 -5.26 -18.84
CA ILE A 96 -3.19 -5.95 -19.49
C ILE A 96 -3.46 -6.36 -20.94
N GLN A 97 -4.73 -6.53 -21.34
CA GLN A 97 -5.12 -6.83 -22.71
C GLN A 97 -5.00 -5.63 -23.65
N ASP A 98 -5.07 -4.41 -23.12
CA ASP A 98 -4.83 -3.20 -23.90
C ASP A 98 -3.34 -2.99 -24.13
N LYS A 99 -2.92 -3.10 -25.40
CA LYS A 99 -1.52 -2.90 -25.80
C LYS A 99 -1.03 -1.46 -25.60
N THR A 100 -1.93 -0.50 -25.31
CA THR A 100 -1.57 0.89 -24.99
C THR A 100 -1.42 1.15 -23.50
N ALA A 101 -1.76 0.21 -22.64
CA ALA A 101 -1.65 0.37 -21.18
C ALA A 101 -0.19 0.54 -20.74
N ILE A 102 0.06 1.58 -19.95
CA ILE A 102 1.39 1.89 -19.40
C ILE A 102 1.43 1.85 -17.87
N ALA A 103 0.31 2.09 -17.20
CA ALA A 103 0.17 1.99 -15.76
C ALA A 103 -1.27 1.61 -15.38
N TYR A 104 -1.41 1.07 -14.19
CA TYR A 104 -2.66 0.69 -13.55
C TYR A 104 -2.71 1.30 -12.15
N LEU A 105 -3.71 2.14 -11.86
CA LEU A 105 -3.96 2.73 -10.55
C LEU A 105 -5.02 1.89 -9.83
N GLY A 106 -4.72 1.47 -8.62
CA GLY A 106 -5.60 0.59 -7.85
C GLY A 106 -4.83 -0.49 -7.09
N GLU A 107 -5.50 -1.18 -6.18
CA GLU A 107 -6.93 -1.09 -5.84
C GLU A 107 -7.15 -0.05 -4.73
N ILE A 108 -8.44 0.28 -4.48
CA ILE A 108 -8.81 1.23 -3.43
C ILE A 108 -8.99 0.54 -2.06
N PRO A 109 -9.76 -0.56 -1.95
CA PRO A 109 -9.98 -1.20 -0.64
C PRO A 109 -8.73 -1.89 -0.09
N PRO A 110 -8.53 -1.89 1.24
CA PRO A 110 -7.40 -2.57 1.87
C PRO A 110 -7.36 -4.08 1.57
N GLY A 111 -6.22 -4.54 1.04
CA GLY A 111 -5.97 -5.94 0.65
C GLY A 111 -6.48 -6.31 -0.74
N ALA A 112 -7.24 -5.47 -1.39
CA ALA A 112 -7.85 -5.73 -2.70
C ALA A 112 -6.81 -5.90 -3.83
N SER A 113 -5.65 -5.26 -3.72
CA SER A 113 -4.56 -5.38 -4.71
C SER A 113 -3.97 -6.79 -4.80
N ALA A 114 -4.20 -7.65 -3.82
CA ALA A 114 -3.81 -9.06 -3.89
C ALA A 114 -4.41 -9.80 -5.10
N ASP A 115 -5.60 -9.38 -5.55
CA ASP A 115 -6.31 -10.00 -6.67
C ASP A 115 -5.90 -9.44 -8.05
N SER A 116 -5.13 -8.35 -8.10
CA SER A 116 -4.71 -7.69 -9.34
C SER A 116 -3.21 -7.71 -9.59
N LEU A 117 -2.38 -7.61 -8.54
CA LEU A 117 -0.95 -7.37 -8.70
C LEU A 117 -0.20 -8.48 -9.46
N GLY A 118 -0.56 -9.75 -9.29
CA GLY A 118 0.01 -10.86 -10.07
C GLY A 118 -0.37 -10.79 -11.55
N ILE A 119 -1.56 -10.27 -11.86
CA ILE A 119 -2.05 -10.11 -13.24
C ILE A 119 -1.32 -8.96 -13.93
N THR A 120 -1.20 -7.81 -13.29
CA THR A 120 -0.48 -6.65 -13.84
C THR A 120 1.01 -6.94 -14.01
N ASN A 121 1.62 -7.65 -13.03
CA ASN A 121 3.01 -8.11 -13.07
C ASN A 121 3.28 -9.03 -14.28
N ALA A 122 2.34 -9.88 -14.68
CA ALA A 122 2.53 -10.82 -15.79
C ALA A 122 2.91 -10.17 -17.11
N LEU A 123 2.58 -8.89 -17.32
CA LEU A 123 2.92 -8.12 -18.50
C LEU A 123 3.71 -6.85 -18.20
N ASP A 124 4.48 -6.87 -17.10
CA ASP A 124 5.37 -5.76 -16.69
C ASP A 124 4.63 -4.41 -16.56
N LEU A 125 3.38 -4.45 -16.15
CA LEU A 125 2.57 -3.25 -15.99
C LEU A 125 2.74 -2.68 -14.58
N LEU A 126 3.24 -1.45 -14.47
CA LEU A 126 3.31 -0.74 -13.19
C LEU A 126 1.91 -0.66 -12.57
N GLN A 127 1.76 -1.17 -11.35
CA GLN A 127 0.57 -0.97 -10.55
C GLN A 127 0.88 -0.07 -9.36
N VAL A 128 0.12 1.01 -9.20
CA VAL A 128 0.25 1.94 -8.08
C VAL A 128 -1.09 2.04 -7.36
N THR A 129 -1.12 1.62 -6.10
CA THR A 129 -2.33 1.85 -5.31
C THR A 129 -2.30 3.21 -4.61
N PRO A 130 -3.40 3.97 -4.69
CA PRO A 130 -3.56 5.19 -3.91
C PRO A 130 -3.90 4.93 -2.44
N THR A 131 -4.59 3.82 -2.10
CA THR A 131 -5.23 3.68 -0.78
C THR A 131 -5.14 2.29 -0.14
N ASP A 132 -4.65 1.26 -0.85
CA ASP A 132 -4.52 -0.08 -0.28
C ASP A 132 -3.31 -0.17 0.66
N THR A 133 -3.59 -0.21 1.97
CA THR A 133 -2.60 -0.20 3.05
C THR A 133 -2.10 -1.57 3.47
N ALA A 134 -2.65 -2.69 2.94
CA ALA A 134 -2.41 -4.03 3.47
C ALA A 134 -0.92 -4.42 3.51
N ILE A 135 -0.48 -4.96 4.65
CA ILE A 135 0.93 -5.31 4.92
C ILE A 135 1.44 -6.35 3.93
N ALA A 136 0.64 -7.40 3.67
CA ALA A 136 1.05 -8.55 2.89
C ALA A 136 1.44 -8.24 1.43
N LEU A 137 1.02 -7.09 0.89
CA LEU A 137 1.29 -6.71 -0.50
C LEU A 137 2.77 -6.44 -0.77
N THR A 138 3.53 -6.00 0.25
CA THR A 138 4.93 -5.60 0.13
C THR A 138 5.83 -6.22 1.20
N GLN A 139 5.26 -6.67 2.32
CA GLN A 139 6.00 -7.16 3.48
C GLN A 139 5.52 -8.54 3.91
N ALA A 140 6.44 -9.32 4.49
CA ALA A 140 6.08 -10.60 5.10
C ALA A 140 5.22 -10.40 6.35
N THR A 141 4.22 -11.25 6.53
CA THR A 141 3.38 -11.28 7.73
C THR A 141 2.93 -12.70 8.02
N PRO A 142 2.86 -13.12 9.30
CA PRO A 142 2.34 -14.44 9.67
C PRO A 142 0.89 -14.68 9.22
N ALA A 143 0.10 -13.61 9.08
CA ALA A 143 -1.29 -13.69 8.64
C ALA A 143 -1.45 -14.16 7.18
N VAL A 144 -0.40 -13.99 6.35
CA VAL A 144 -0.41 -14.41 4.94
C VAL A 144 0.92 -15.12 4.64
N PRO A 145 1.00 -16.43 4.86
CA PRO A 145 2.22 -17.20 4.60
C PRO A 145 2.69 -17.05 3.15
N GLY A 146 3.99 -16.82 2.97
CA GLY A 146 4.60 -16.62 1.66
C GLY A 146 4.47 -15.21 1.07
N ALA A 147 3.71 -14.31 1.70
CA ALA A 147 3.62 -12.92 1.25
C ALA A 147 4.97 -12.19 1.41
N PRO A 148 5.27 -11.23 0.52
CA PRO A 148 4.51 -10.85 -0.67
C PRO A 148 4.81 -11.72 -1.89
N ASN A 149 5.78 -12.64 -1.80
CA ASN A 149 6.31 -13.38 -2.96
C ASN A 149 5.27 -14.28 -3.62
N ASN A 150 4.34 -14.85 -2.84
CA ASN A 150 3.26 -15.69 -3.36
C ASN A 150 2.37 -14.98 -4.39
N TYR A 151 2.27 -13.66 -4.36
CA TYR A 151 1.50 -12.89 -5.34
C TYR A 151 2.18 -12.83 -6.72
N TYR A 152 3.51 -13.01 -6.78
CA TYR A 152 4.31 -12.95 -8.01
C TYR A 152 4.68 -14.33 -8.55
N GLU A 153 4.65 -15.39 -7.74
CA GLU A 153 5.16 -16.72 -8.09
C GLU A 153 4.46 -17.39 -9.26
N SER A 154 3.14 -17.20 -9.40
CA SER A 154 2.36 -17.86 -10.45
C SER A 154 2.72 -17.41 -11.85
N MET A 155 3.31 -16.24 -12.00
CA MET A 155 3.60 -15.62 -13.29
C MET A 155 5.09 -15.53 -13.63
N LYS A 156 6.01 -15.59 -12.66
CA LYS A 156 7.49 -15.63 -12.78
C LYS A 156 8.13 -14.72 -13.82
N SER A 157 7.49 -13.59 -14.15
CA SER A 157 7.84 -12.86 -15.37
C SER A 157 8.78 -11.70 -15.10
N TYR A 158 8.48 -10.90 -14.08
CA TYR A 158 9.18 -9.65 -13.85
C TYR A 158 9.49 -9.51 -12.35
N GLY A 159 10.34 -8.56 -12.01
CA GLY A 159 10.52 -8.13 -10.62
C GLY A 159 9.24 -7.52 -10.06
N ARG A 160 9.33 -6.86 -8.93
CA ARG A 160 8.17 -6.17 -8.34
C ARG A 160 7.73 -5.03 -9.24
N THR A 161 6.44 -4.98 -9.55
CA THR A 161 5.78 -3.94 -10.37
C THR A 161 4.69 -3.21 -9.61
N PHE A 162 4.48 -3.59 -8.33
CA PHE A 162 3.49 -2.98 -7.45
C PHE A 162 4.15 -2.01 -6.49
N ALA A 163 3.59 -0.80 -6.39
CA ALA A 163 3.98 0.23 -5.44
C ALA A 163 2.75 0.92 -4.85
N ARG A 164 2.95 1.70 -3.78
CA ARG A 164 1.90 2.51 -3.17
C ARG A 164 2.38 3.93 -2.84
N VAL A 165 1.47 4.88 -2.89
CA VAL A 165 1.69 6.26 -2.45
C VAL A 165 0.98 6.59 -1.14
N VAL A 166 0.42 5.58 -0.48
CA VAL A 166 -0.22 5.61 0.83
C VAL A 166 0.64 4.87 1.85
N PRO A 167 0.67 5.26 3.14
CA PRO A 167 1.34 4.50 4.20
C PRO A 167 0.81 3.08 4.34
N THR A 168 1.66 2.19 4.84
CA THR A 168 1.28 0.79 5.10
C THR A 168 0.52 0.63 6.41
N ALA A 169 -0.28 -0.42 6.53
CA ALA A 169 -0.91 -0.80 7.80
C ALA A 169 0.11 -1.20 8.89
N ALA A 170 1.35 -1.55 8.52
CA ALA A 170 2.44 -1.71 9.49
C ALA A 170 2.89 -0.36 10.11
N GLN A 171 2.93 0.70 9.30
CA GLN A 171 3.19 2.05 9.81
C GLN A 171 1.97 2.57 10.60
N GLU A 172 0.76 2.22 10.17
CA GLU A 172 -0.47 2.52 10.91
C GLU A 172 -0.47 1.89 12.30
N ALA A 173 -0.03 0.63 12.43
CA ALA A 173 0.12 -0.06 13.72
C ALA A 173 1.02 0.73 14.69
N LYS A 174 2.15 1.25 14.21
CA LYS A 174 3.04 2.11 15.01
C LYS A 174 2.35 3.40 15.43
N ALA A 175 1.57 4.04 14.53
CA ALA A 175 0.81 5.24 14.87
C ALA A 175 -0.27 4.95 15.93
N GLN A 176 -0.97 3.83 15.81
CA GLN A 176 -1.96 3.35 16.78
C GLN A 176 -1.33 3.18 18.17
N VAL A 177 -0.19 2.51 18.24
CA VAL A 177 0.54 2.30 19.51
C VAL A 177 1.00 3.62 20.12
N GLN A 178 1.47 4.58 19.30
CA GLN A 178 1.83 5.91 19.81
C GLN A 178 0.63 6.66 20.40
N GLU A 179 -0.54 6.57 19.78
CA GLU A 179 -1.75 7.19 20.33
C GLU A 179 -2.23 6.47 21.59
N MET A 180 -2.18 5.14 21.63
CA MET A 180 -2.47 4.35 22.83
C MET A 180 -1.57 4.76 24.01
N GLN A 181 -0.27 4.97 23.76
CA GLN A 181 0.68 5.45 24.77
C GLN A 181 0.30 6.83 25.31
N LYS A 182 -0.05 7.79 24.43
CA LYS A 182 -0.52 9.13 24.84
C LYS A 182 -1.80 9.08 25.67
N LEU A 183 -2.66 8.11 25.36
CA LEU A 183 -3.91 7.89 26.09
C LEU A 183 -3.73 7.00 27.33
N HIS A 184 -2.50 6.70 27.73
CA HIS A 184 -2.16 5.92 28.93
C HIS A 184 -2.80 4.52 28.93
N VAL A 185 -2.75 3.83 27.79
CA VAL A 185 -3.09 2.40 27.71
C VAL A 185 -1.97 1.61 28.38
N SER A 186 -2.33 0.69 29.25
CA SER A 186 -1.37 -0.18 29.95
C SER A 186 -1.42 -1.62 29.48
N LYS A 187 -2.61 -2.10 29.11
CA LYS A 187 -2.81 -3.46 28.63
C LYS A 187 -3.77 -3.50 27.45
N LEU A 188 -3.28 -4.01 26.34
CA LEU A 188 -4.00 -4.08 25.07
C LEU A 188 -4.46 -5.51 24.78
N TYR A 189 -5.69 -5.65 24.30
CA TYR A 189 -6.19 -6.83 23.61
C TYR A 189 -6.30 -6.51 22.11
N ALA A 190 -5.43 -7.09 21.29
CA ALA A 190 -5.47 -6.95 19.84
C ALA A 190 -6.38 -8.04 19.26
N ALA A 191 -7.59 -7.67 18.87
CA ALA A 191 -8.58 -8.56 18.31
C ALA A 191 -8.50 -8.63 16.79
N SER A 192 -8.68 -9.82 16.21
CA SER A 192 -8.76 -10.01 14.76
C SER A 192 -10.08 -10.67 14.37
N ASP A 193 -10.66 -10.23 13.25
CA ASP A 193 -11.81 -10.86 12.61
C ASP A 193 -11.45 -12.14 11.81
N GLY A 194 -10.16 -12.49 11.76
CA GLY A 194 -9.65 -13.65 11.03
C GLY A 194 -9.43 -13.42 9.54
N SER A 195 -9.76 -12.25 9.00
CA SER A 195 -9.37 -11.86 7.65
C SER A 195 -7.85 -11.65 7.55
N GLN A 196 -7.29 -11.77 6.35
CA GLN A 196 -5.86 -11.54 6.12
C GLN A 196 -5.44 -10.13 6.54
N TYR A 197 -6.23 -9.10 6.19
CA TYR A 197 -5.98 -7.72 6.59
C TYR A 197 -6.08 -7.55 8.11
N GLY A 198 -7.19 -8.00 8.70
CA GLY A 198 -7.45 -7.84 10.12
C GLY A 198 -6.44 -8.56 11.00
N ALA A 199 -6.05 -9.78 10.64
CA ALA A 199 -5.02 -10.53 11.35
C ALA A 199 -3.64 -9.88 11.22
N ALA A 200 -3.27 -9.40 10.02
CA ALA A 200 -1.98 -8.77 9.81
C ALA A 200 -1.81 -7.48 10.63
N ILE A 201 -2.82 -6.60 10.66
CA ILE A 201 -2.71 -5.34 11.40
C ILE A 201 -2.84 -5.56 12.91
N ALA A 202 -3.70 -6.48 13.37
CA ALA A 202 -3.79 -6.81 14.79
C ALA A 202 -2.47 -7.37 15.33
N HIS A 203 -1.84 -8.25 14.55
CA HIS A 203 -0.51 -8.79 14.87
C HIS A 203 0.55 -7.68 14.91
N ALA A 204 0.57 -6.77 13.94
CA ALA A 204 1.53 -5.66 13.93
C ALA A 204 1.37 -4.74 15.16
N VAL A 205 0.14 -4.39 15.52
CA VAL A 205 -0.14 -3.60 16.72
C VAL A 205 0.31 -4.34 18.00
N GLN A 206 0.03 -5.64 18.08
CA GLN A 206 0.45 -6.46 19.22
C GLN A 206 1.98 -6.54 19.34
N GLN A 207 2.70 -6.62 18.21
CA GLN A 207 4.17 -6.67 18.19
C GLN A 207 4.80 -5.32 18.56
N ASP A 208 4.21 -4.19 18.19
CA ASP A 208 4.74 -2.85 18.45
C ASP A 208 4.44 -2.36 19.87
N ALA A 209 3.36 -2.82 20.49
CA ALA A 209 2.87 -2.35 21.79
C ALA A 209 3.91 -2.43 22.93
N PRO A 210 4.73 -3.51 23.09
CA PRO A 210 5.74 -3.60 24.14
C PRO A 210 6.80 -2.50 24.05
N GLY A 211 7.16 -2.05 22.85
CA GLY A 211 8.08 -0.93 22.64
C GLY A 211 7.60 0.40 23.23
N ALA A 212 6.30 0.55 23.42
CA ALA A 212 5.67 1.70 24.09
C ALA A 212 5.34 1.46 25.57
N GLY A 213 5.77 0.33 26.15
CA GLY A 213 5.48 -0.04 27.54
C GLY A 213 4.06 -0.61 27.73
N ILE A 214 3.38 -1.00 26.68
CA ILE A 214 2.02 -1.55 26.71
C ILE A 214 2.10 -3.08 26.63
N SER A 215 1.57 -3.79 27.64
CA SER A 215 1.46 -5.24 27.54
C SER A 215 0.33 -5.61 26.59
N ALA A 216 0.59 -6.54 25.64
CA ALA A 216 -0.38 -6.86 24.62
C ALA A 216 -0.61 -8.36 24.47
N VAL A 217 -1.86 -8.74 24.25
CA VAL A 217 -2.27 -10.10 23.89
C VAL A 217 -3.14 -10.04 22.62
N GLU A 218 -2.99 -11.06 21.76
CA GLU A 218 -3.76 -11.19 20.54
C GLU A 218 -4.83 -12.27 20.68
N GLY A 219 -5.98 -12.10 20.01
CA GLY A 219 -7.05 -13.09 20.02
C GLY A 219 -8.21 -12.78 19.09
N ALA A 220 -9.23 -13.64 19.16
CA ALA A 220 -10.43 -13.48 18.33
C ALA A 220 -11.26 -12.23 18.72
N ALA A 221 -11.93 -11.65 17.75
CA ALA A 221 -12.83 -10.49 17.91
C ALA A 221 -14.11 -10.88 18.67
N ALA A 222 -14.02 -10.93 20.02
CA ALA A 222 -15.13 -11.28 20.89
C ALA A 222 -15.07 -10.48 22.21
N ALA A 223 -16.17 -9.84 22.62
CA ALA A 223 -16.24 -9.02 23.82
C ALA A 223 -15.92 -9.82 25.10
N ALA A 224 -16.37 -11.09 25.20
CA ALA A 224 -16.07 -11.96 26.33
C ALA A 224 -14.57 -12.26 26.45
N LYS A 225 -13.84 -12.39 25.32
CA LYS A 225 -12.41 -12.59 25.32
C LYS A 225 -11.66 -11.33 25.77
N PHE A 226 -12.09 -10.17 25.28
CA PHE A 226 -11.59 -8.88 25.75
C PHE A 226 -11.77 -8.74 27.26
N SER A 227 -12.99 -8.92 27.77
CA SER A 227 -13.29 -8.82 29.22
C SER A 227 -12.46 -9.78 30.06
N ALA A 228 -12.32 -11.05 29.61
CA ALA A 228 -11.50 -12.05 30.30
C ALA A 228 -9.99 -11.73 30.29
N SER A 229 -9.52 -10.95 29.33
CA SER A 229 -8.11 -10.57 29.24
C SER A 229 -7.68 -9.60 30.34
N GLY A 230 -8.63 -8.84 30.89
CA GLY A 230 -8.37 -7.74 31.83
C GLY A 230 -7.60 -6.58 31.18
N ALA A 231 -7.69 -6.41 29.87
CA ALA A 231 -7.12 -5.27 29.14
C ALA A 231 -7.96 -4.00 29.35
N ASP A 232 -7.31 -2.84 29.36
CA ASP A 232 -7.93 -1.53 29.42
C ASP A 232 -8.17 -0.92 28.04
N ALA A 233 -7.62 -1.53 26.99
CA ALA A 233 -7.85 -1.14 25.61
C ALA A 233 -8.06 -2.35 24.69
N LEU A 234 -8.88 -2.14 23.65
CA LEU A 234 -9.16 -3.06 22.56
C LEU A 234 -8.67 -2.43 21.25
N PHE A 235 -7.87 -3.15 20.46
CA PHE A 235 -7.69 -2.85 19.04
C PHE A 235 -8.50 -3.84 18.21
N ILE A 236 -9.19 -3.35 17.16
CA ILE A 236 -10.03 -4.16 16.29
C ILE A 236 -9.39 -4.26 14.91
N GLY A 237 -8.69 -5.36 14.63
CA GLY A 237 -8.18 -5.68 13.29
C GLY A 237 -9.31 -6.21 12.41
N SER A 238 -9.89 -5.35 11.60
CA SER A 238 -10.97 -5.65 10.65
C SER A 238 -11.05 -4.59 9.56
N ALA A 239 -11.60 -4.97 8.41
CA ALA A 239 -12.05 -4.06 7.36
C ALA A 239 -13.57 -4.17 7.14
N SER A 240 -14.30 -4.79 8.06
CA SER A 240 -15.74 -5.05 7.94
C SER A 240 -16.53 -4.33 9.04
N ASP A 241 -17.32 -3.33 8.65
CA ASP A 241 -18.22 -2.60 9.54
C ASP A 241 -19.18 -3.57 10.25
N SER A 242 -19.72 -4.55 9.52
CA SER A 242 -20.70 -5.53 10.05
C SER A 242 -20.10 -6.47 11.10
N VAL A 243 -18.79 -6.66 11.12
CA VAL A 243 -18.07 -7.45 12.15
C VAL A 243 -17.65 -6.55 13.32
N ALA A 244 -17.11 -5.37 13.02
CA ALA A 244 -16.52 -4.49 14.03
C ALA A 244 -17.58 -3.78 14.88
N ALA A 245 -18.68 -3.27 14.30
CA ALA A 245 -19.65 -2.49 15.02
C ALA A 245 -20.40 -3.26 16.13
N PRO A 246 -20.84 -4.52 15.95
CA PRO A 246 -21.36 -5.33 17.04
C PRO A 246 -20.37 -5.50 18.19
N LEU A 247 -19.08 -5.78 17.88
CA LEU A 247 -18.05 -5.90 18.89
C LEU A 247 -17.88 -4.63 19.72
N VAL A 248 -17.86 -3.45 19.05
CA VAL A 248 -17.80 -2.16 19.76
C VAL A 248 -18.98 -1.98 20.71
N ARG A 249 -20.20 -2.27 20.25
CA ARG A 249 -21.43 -2.15 21.09
C ARG A 249 -21.39 -3.11 22.29
N ASP A 250 -20.98 -4.35 22.09
CA ASP A 250 -20.91 -5.35 23.15
C ASP A 250 -19.84 -4.99 24.20
N VAL A 251 -18.68 -4.50 23.75
CA VAL A 251 -17.62 -4.01 24.64
C VAL A 251 -18.08 -2.75 25.36
N ALA A 252 -18.72 -1.80 24.70
CA ALA A 252 -19.26 -0.59 25.33
C ALA A 252 -20.28 -0.92 26.42
N ALA A 253 -21.10 -1.95 26.23
CA ALA A 253 -22.09 -2.40 27.21
C ALA A 253 -21.47 -3.10 28.42
N SER A 254 -20.45 -3.94 28.20
CA SER A 254 -19.82 -4.74 29.27
C SER A 254 -18.63 -4.03 29.95
N ASN A 255 -17.93 -3.14 29.26
CA ASN A 255 -16.72 -2.44 29.71
C ASN A 255 -16.75 -0.96 29.27
N PRO A 256 -17.60 -0.12 29.84
CA PRO A 256 -17.85 1.26 29.35
C PRO A 256 -16.65 2.21 29.48
N THR A 257 -15.61 1.82 30.22
CA THR A 257 -14.37 2.58 30.38
C THR A 257 -13.25 2.14 29.41
N ALA A 258 -13.49 1.09 28.63
CA ALA A 258 -12.53 0.60 27.67
C ALA A 258 -12.24 1.66 26.59
N LYS A 259 -10.96 1.76 26.20
CA LYS A 259 -10.56 2.52 25.02
C LYS A 259 -10.52 1.58 23.83
N ILE A 260 -11.25 1.91 22.78
CA ILE A 260 -11.32 1.08 21.57
C ILE A 260 -10.59 1.81 20.45
N PHE A 261 -9.78 1.06 19.71
CA PHE A 261 -8.98 1.54 18.58
C PHE A 261 -9.32 0.72 17.33
N ALA A 262 -9.43 1.39 16.20
CA ALA A 262 -9.76 0.76 14.92
C ALA A 262 -8.89 1.32 13.80
N PRO A 263 -8.56 0.51 12.77
CA PRO A 263 -7.73 0.91 11.65
C PRO A 263 -8.51 1.75 10.63
N SER A 264 -7.78 2.30 9.68
CA SER A 264 -8.27 3.13 8.57
C SER A 264 -9.34 2.48 7.72
N ALA A 265 -9.33 1.16 7.60
CA ALA A 265 -10.37 0.41 6.90
C ALA A 265 -11.77 0.57 7.53
N LEU A 266 -11.83 1.01 8.79
CA LEU A 266 -13.07 1.29 9.54
C LEU A 266 -13.34 2.80 9.70
N ASP A 267 -12.57 3.69 9.08
CA ASP A 267 -12.87 5.13 9.03
C ASP A 267 -13.95 5.41 7.99
N THR A 268 -15.16 4.93 8.24
CA THR A 268 -16.30 5.04 7.35
C THR A 268 -17.53 5.61 8.08
N ASP A 269 -18.36 6.33 7.33
CA ASP A 269 -19.66 6.81 7.85
C ASP A 269 -20.58 5.64 8.22
N GLY A 270 -20.49 4.52 7.50
CA GLY A 270 -21.22 3.29 7.77
C GLY A 270 -20.87 2.72 9.15
N PHE A 271 -19.58 2.55 9.43
CA PHE A 271 -19.13 2.08 10.73
C PHE A 271 -19.53 3.03 11.86
N ALA A 272 -19.36 4.35 11.68
CA ALA A 272 -19.77 5.34 12.66
C ALA A 272 -21.29 5.26 12.96
N ALA A 273 -22.12 5.11 11.93
CA ALA A 273 -23.56 4.94 12.07
C ALA A 273 -23.92 3.64 12.79
N ASP A 274 -23.28 2.54 12.42
CA ASP A 274 -23.54 1.20 12.97
C ASP A 274 -23.11 1.06 14.44
N VAL A 275 -22.15 1.85 14.90
CA VAL A 275 -21.74 1.91 16.32
C VAL A 275 -22.78 2.61 17.19
N THR A 276 -23.62 3.48 16.63
CA THR A 276 -24.65 4.22 17.36
C THR A 276 -25.72 3.23 17.94
N PRO A 277 -26.19 3.38 19.21
CA PRO A 277 -25.97 4.50 20.13
C PRO A 277 -24.90 4.28 21.21
N ALA A 278 -23.86 3.50 20.93
CA ALA A 278 -22.84 3.19 21.93
C ALA A 278 -22.14 4.47 22.46
N ARG A 279 -21.93 4.51 23.78
CA ARG A 279 -21.15 5.54 24.45
C ARG A 279 -19.83 4.92 24.85
N VAL A 280 -18.79 5.16 24.05
CA VAL A 280 -17.48 4.53 24.22
C VAL A 280 -16.37 5.46 23.72
N ALA A 281 -15.19 5.33 24.31
CA ALA A 281 -13.97 5.98 23.81
C ALA A 281 -13.44 5.19 22.60
N LEU A 282 -13.96 5.49 21.42
CA LEU A 282 -13.55 4.86 20.16
C LEU A 282 -12.71 5.85 19.33
N TYR A 283 -11.54 5.36 18.91
CA TYR A 283 -10.57 6.09 18.09
C TYR A 283 -10.30 5.33 16.81
N VAL A 284 -10.27 6.04 15.67
CA VAL A 284 -9.96 5.49 14.36
C VAL A 284 -8.80 6.27 13.77
N SER A 285 -7.83 5.58 13.17
CA SER A 285 -6.77 6.22 12.38
C SER A 285 -7.09 6.15 10.90
N ALA A 286 -6.56 7.11 10.12
CA ALA A 286 -6.59 7.07 8.67
C ALA A 286 -5.33 7.71 8.09
N PRO A 287 -4.74 7.16 7.01
CA PRO A 287 -3.71 7.88 6.26
C PRO A 287 -4.23 9.25 5.83
N GLY A 288 -3.46 10.31 6.06
CA GLY A 288 -3.88 11.65 5.67
C GLY A 288 -3.36 12.76 6.55
N PHE A 289 -3.93 13.94 6.35
CA PHE A 289 -3.52 15.19 6.97
C PHE A 289 -4.74 15.94 7.49
N LEU A 290 -4.59 16.59 8.63
CA LEU A 290 -5.55 17.65 8.98
C LEU A 290 -5.32 18.86 8.05
N PRO A 291 -6.36 19.67 7.75
CA PRO A 291 -6.22 20.83 6.86
C PRO A 291 -5.07 21.77 7.23
N ARG A 292 -4.81 21.95 8.53
CA ARG A 292 -3.72 22.80 9.03
C ARG A 292 -2.32 22.21 8.81
N ASP A 293 -2.21 20.90 8.60
CA ASP A 293 -0.96 20.16 8.46
C ASP A 293 -0.57 19.96 6.99
N LEU A 294 -1.47 20.33 6.06
CA LEU A 294 -1.22 20.25 4.63
C LEU A 294 -0.11 21.23 4.19
N SER A 295 0.79 20.73 3.34
CA SER A 295 1.75 21.58 2.63
C SER A 295 1.03 22.60 1.72
N ALA A 296 1.75 23.61 1.24
CA ALA A 296 1.18 24.56 0.26
C ALA A 296 0.66 23.86 -1.01
N ALA A 297 1.35 22.80 -1.45
CA ALA A 297 0.90 21.97 -2.58
C ALA A 297 -0.38 21.20 -2.25
N GLY A 298 -0.48 20.62 -1.04
CA GLY A 298 -1.69 19.95 -0.57
C GLY A 298 -2.89 20.90 -0.44
N GLN A 299 -2.68 22.11 0.07
CA GLN A 299 -3.74 23.16 0.12
C GLN A 299 -4.21 23.56 -1.29
N SER A 300 -3.25 23.68 -2.24
CA SER A 300 -3.56 23.97 -3.65
C SER A 300 -4.37 22.84 -4.29
N PHE A 301 -4.06 21.57 -3.97
CA PHE A 301 -4.86 20.44 -4.40
C PHE A 301 -6.31 20.53 -3.89
N VAL A 302 -6.50 20.76 -2.58
CA VAL A 302 -7.86 20.87 -2.00
C VAL A 302 -8.65 22.00 -2.68
N SER A 303 -8.02 23.16 -2.90
CA SER A 303 -8.66 24.29 -3.56
C SER A 303 -9.05 23.96 -5.01
N ALA A 304 -8.14 23.32 -5.75
CA ALA A 304 -8.38 22.93 -7.15
C ALA A 304 -9.47 21.86 -7.26
N PHE A 305 -9.45 20.86 -6.38
CA PHE A 305 -10.47 19.81 -6.34
C PHE A 305 -11.85 20.40 -6.04
N THR A 306 -11.94 21.24 -4.99
CA THR A 306 -13.20 21.89 -4.62
C THR A 306 -13.74 22.76 -5.77
N SER A 307 -12.86 23.46 -6.48
CA SER A 307 -13.25 24.26 -7.65
C SER A 307 -13.73 23.41 -8.81
N ALA A 308 -13.15 22.22 -9.03
CA ALA A 308 -13.49 21.35 -10.14
C ALA A 308 -14.78 20.55 -9.90
N TYR A 309 -15.01 20.09 -8.67
CA TYR A 309 -16.07 19.13 -8.34
C TYR A 309 -17.16 19.69 -7.40
N GLY A 310 -17.00 20.90 -6.88
CA GLY A 310 -18.03 21.61 -6.11
C GLY A 310 -18.16 21.21 -4.64
N HIS A 311 -17.28 20.31 -4.15
CA HIS A 311 -17.21 19.90 -2.73
C HIS A 311 -15.75 19.69 -2.31
N ALA A 312 -15.49 19.66 -1.01
CA ALA A 312 -14.17 19.33 -0.48
C ALA A 312 -13.83 17.86 -0.76
N PRO A 313 -12.56 17.55 -1.10
CA PRO A 313 -12.16 16.16 -1.32
C PRO A 313 -12.25 15.34 -0.03
N SER A 314 -12.59 14.05 -0.14
CA SER A 314 -12.40 13.10 0.96
C SER A 314 -10.91 13.01 1.34
N PRO A 315 -10.59 12.63 2.59
CA PRO A 315 -9.19 12.60 3.06
C PRO A 315 -8.25 11.75 2.20
N GLN A 316 -8.75 10.71 1.55
CA GLN A 316 -7.95 9.80 0.73
C GLN A 316 -7.73 10.29 -0.72
N ALA A 317 -8.51 11.24 -1.19
CA ALA A 317 -8.42 11.79 -2.55
C ALA A 317 -7.02 12.34 -2.88
N ILE A 318 -6.31 12.90 -1.89
CA ILE A 318 -4.96 13.44 -2.07
C ILE A 318 -3.97 12.35 -2.53
N PHE A 319 -4.17 11.10 -2.12
CA PHE A 319 -3.33 9.98 -2.56
C PHE A 319 -3.68 9.54 -3.99
N GLY A 320 -4.95 9.66 -4.41
CA GLY A 320 -5.35 9.47 -5.82
C GLY A 320 -4.65 10.47 -6.73
N TYR A 321 -4.71 11.75 -6.34
CA TYR A 321 -3.97 12.81 -7.05
C TYR A 321 -2.48 12.50 -7.14
N GLU A 322 -1.86 12.08 -6.03
CA GLU A 322 -0.44 11.76 -6.01
C GLU A 322 -0.09 10.53 -6.84
N ALA A 323 -0.91 9.48 -6.83
CA ALA A 323 -0.68 8.28 -7.64
C ALA A 323 -0.57 8.64 -9.13
N MET A 324 -1.54 9.38 -9.66
CA MET A 324 -1.50 9.86 -11.03
C MET A 324 -0.33 10.82 -11.27
N SER A 325 -0.12 11.80 -10.39
CA SER A 325 0.94 12.79 -10.51
C SER A 325 2.34 12.16 -10.53
N ALA A 326 2.57 11.14 -9.70
CA ALA A 326 3.84 10.40 -9.66
C ALA A 326 4.07 9.63 -10.95
N VAL A 327 3.06 8.91 -11.45
CA VAL A 327 3.14 8.20 -12.74
C VAL A 327 3.44 9.17 -13.88
N LEU A 328 2.74 10.31 -13.95
CA LEU A 328 2.98 11.32 -14.99
C LEU A 328 4.38 11.94 -14.90
N SER A 329 4.93 12.10 -13.69
CA SER A 329 6.31 12.58 -13.50
C SER A 329 7.32 11.59 -14.05
N VAL A 330 7.18 10.32 -13.70
CA VAL A 330 8.03 9.23 -14.20
C VAL A 330 7.97 9.13 -15.72
N LEU A 331 6.78 9.18 -16.32
CA LEU A 331 6.64 9.19 -17.77
C LEU A 331 7.33 10.39 -18.42
N ARG A 332 7.28 11.57 -17.77
CA ARG A 332 7.94 12.79 -18.27
C ARG A 332 9.46 12.66 -18.22
N GLU A 333 10.00 12.10 -17.14
CA GLU A 333 11.43 11.86 -16.94
C GLU A 333 11.96 10.79 -17.91
N ALA A 334 11.19 9.72 -18.16
CA ALA A 334 11.52 8.69 -19.13
C ALA A 334 11.55 9.22 -20.60
N GLY A 335 10.85 10.32 -20.89
CA GLY A 335 10.89 11.01 -22.19
C GLY A 335 10.49 10.11 -23.36
N SER A 336 11.41 9.82 -24.28
CA SER A 336 11.13 8.93 -25.42
C SER A 336 10.91 7.47 -25.02
N ALA A 337 11.39 7.05 -23.86
CA ALA A 337 11.21 5.69 -23.30
C ALA A 337 9.94 5.55 -22.45
N ALA A 338 9.11 6.57 -22.34
CA ALA A 338 7.86 6.55 -21.57
C ALA A 338 6.85 5.47 -22.01
N ASN A 339 7.02 4.91 -23.20
CA ASN A 339 6.24 3.80 -23.72
C ASN A 339 6.82 2.41 -23.41
N ASN A 340 7.91 2.32 -22.66
CA ASN A 340 8.52 1.05 -22.25
C ASN A 340 8.12 0.76 -20.80
N ARG A 341 7.38 -0.33 -20.57
CA ARG A 341 6.86 -0.67 -19.23
C ARG A 341 7.96 -0.91 -18.21
N SER A 342 9.01 -1.65 -18.57
CA SER A 342 10.15 -1.90 -17.65
C SER A 342 10.88 -0.62 -17.23
N THR A 343 11.01 0.34 -18.17
CA THR A 343 11.57 1.66 -17.83
C THR A 343 10.68 2.38 -16.82
N VAL A 344 9.36 2.41 -17.07
CA VAL A 344 8.41 3.08 -16.18
C VAL A 344 8.39 2.45 -14.78
N VAL A 345 8.41 1.11 -14.68
CA VAL A 345 8.53 0.40 -13.39
C VAL A 345 9.83 0.79 -12.68
N LYS A 346 10.97 0.65 -13.37
CA LYS A 346 12.29 0.98 -12.81
C LYS A 346 12.36 2.42 -12.30
N ASP A 347 11.88 3.37 -13.11
CA ASP A 347 11.95 4.79 -12.77
C ASP A 347 11.00 5.12 -11.61
N PHE A 348 9.83 4.46 -11.50
CA PHE A 348 8.92 4.63 -10.36
C PHE A 348 9.56 4.15 -9.04
N PHE A 349 10.23 2.99 -9.07
CA PHE A 349 10.95 2.47 -7.89
C PHE A 349 12.23 3.26 -7.58
N SER A 350 12.66 4.13 -8.47
CA SER A 350 13.82 5.03 -8.28
C SER A 350 13.42 6.42 -7.75
N ILE A 351 12.13 6.65 -7.46
CA ILE A 351 11.66 7.91 -6.89
C ILE A 351 12.36 8.18 -5.57
N ALA A 352 13.11 9.30 -5.50
CA ALA A 352 13.84 9.76 -4.33
C ALA A 352 13.55 11.23 -4.06
N ALA A 353 13.23 11.57 -2.81
CA ALA A 353 12.95 12.94 -2.35
C ALA A 353 11.98 13.71 -3.27
N ARG A 354 10.93 13.06 -3.75
CA ARG A 354 9.90 13.68 -4.59
C ARG A 354 9.08 14.68 -3.76
N ASN A 355 9.05 15.93 -4.18
CA ASN A 355 8.16 16.95 -3.65
C ASN A 355 6.77 16.80 -4.25
N SER A 356 5.74 16.69 -3.42
CA SER A 356 4.38 16.39 -3.85
C SER A 356 3.30 17.04 -2.97
N VAL A 357 2.05 16.77 -3.31
CA VAL A 357 0.89 17.22 -2.51
C VAL A 357 0.86 16.57 -1.12
N VAL A 358 1.41 15.34 -0.98
CA VAL A 358 1.49 14.61 0.29
C VAL A 358 2.79 14.90 1.07
N GLY A 359 3.64 15.80 0.56
CA GLY A 359 4.95 16.12 1.14
C GLY A 359 6.11 15.53 0.33
N THR A 360 7.30 15.50 0.94
CA THR A 360 8.50 14.97 0.28
C THR A 360 8.67 13.50 0.66
N TYR A 361 8.75 12.61 -0.34
CA TYR A 361 8.87 11.18 -0.11
C TYR A 361 9.78 10.47 -1.11
N SER A 362 10.14 9.24 -0.78
CA SER A 362 10.83 8.27 -1.66
C SER A 362 10.02 6.97 -1.70
N ILE A 363 10.23 6.18 -2.74
CA ILE A 363 9.71 4.81 -2.84
C ILE A 363 10.88 3.85 -2.54
N ASN A 364 10.67 2.89 -1.64
CA ASN A 364 11.69 1.91 -1.31
C ASN A 364 11.70 0.72 -2.29
N ALA A 365 12.62 -0.20 -2.12
CA ALA A 365 12.76 -1.39 -2.98
C ALA A 365 11.53 -2.34 -2.91
N ASP A 366 10.74 -2.25 -1.86
CA ASP A 366 9.51 -3.04 -1.69
C ASP A 366 8.29 -2.38 -2.32
N GLY A 367 8.40 -1.12 -2.77
CA GLY A 367 7.33 -0.33 -3.36
C GLY A 367 6.55 0.52 -2.34
N ASP A 368 7.03 0.63 -1.11
CA ASP A 368 6.38 1.43 -0.07
C ASP A 368 6.89 2.87 -0.05
N ILE A 369 5.97 3.80 0.28
CA ILE A 369 6.29 5.21 0.47
C ILE A 369 6.99 5.45 1.81
N SER A 370 7.93 6.41 1.84
CA SER A 370 8.75 6.71 3.03
C SER A 370 8.08 7.60 4.07
N ILE A 371 6.96 8.27 3.74
CA ILE A 371 6.22 9.11 4.69
C ILE A 371 4.98 8.37 5.19
N ALA A 372 4.62 8.63 6.45
CA ALA A 372 3.51 7.92 7.07
C ALA A 372 2.70 8.85 8.00
N PRO A 373 1.94 9.81 7.42
CA PRO A 373 1.02 10.64 8.17
C PRO A 373 -0.28 9.90 8.43
N PHE A 374 -0.75 9.94 9.69
CA PHE A 374 -2.04 9.40 10.10
C PHE A 374 -2.82 10.44 10.88
N VAL A 375 -4.05 10.68 10.46
CA VAL A 375 -5.05 11.42 11.23
C VAL A 375 -5.74 10.47 12.18
N PHE A 376 -5.92 10.89 13.43
CA PHE A 376 -6.76 10.20 14.39
C PHE A 376 -8.07 10.96 14.58
N SER A 377 -9.16 10.22 14.47
CA SER A 377 -10.51 10.67 14.73
C SER A 377 -11.07 9.96 15.95
N ARG A 378 -11.93 10.64 16.70
CA ARG A 378 -12.71 10.06 17.78
C ARG A 378 -14.18 9.99 17.40
N TYR A 379 -14.84 8.95 17.82
CA TYR A 379 -16.26 8.80 17.65
C TYR A 379 -17.03 9.78 18.55
N VAL A 380 -17.92 10.57 17.94
CA VAL A 380 -18.77 11.55 18.62
C VAL A 380 -20.17 11.51 17.98
N ASN A 381 -21.16 11.00 18.70
CA ASN A 381 -22.56 11.04 18.28
C ASN A 381 -22.85 10.56 16.84
N GLY A 382 -22.28 9.44 16.43
CA GLY A 382 -22.51 8.85 15.11
C GLY A 382 -21.57 9.33 14.02
N SER A 383 -20.50 10.06 14.36
CA SER A 383 -19.51 10.56 13.39
C SER A 383 -18.09 10.43 13.93
N PHE A 384 -17.13 10.33 13.05
CA PHE A 384 -15.72 10.44 13.38
C PHE A 384 -15.27 11.90 13.26
N VAL A 385 -14.71 12.45 14.34
CA VAL A 385 -14.23 13.83 14.43
C VAL A 385 -12.71 13.83 14.54
N PRO A 386 -11.99 14.30 13.51
CA PRO A 386 -10.53 14.38 13.53
C PRO A 386 -10.01 15.31 14.63
N PHE A 387 -8.95 14.91 15.34
CA PHE A 387 -8.41 15.71 16.44
C PHE A 387 -6.88 15.84 16.46
N THR A 388 -6.15 14.87 15.95
CA THR A 388 -4.68 14.91 15.95
C THR A 388 -4.10 14.20 14.73
N THR A 389 -2.84 14.54 14.39
CA THR A 389 -2.02 13.84 13.39
C THR A 389 -0.82 13.21 14.06
N ILE A 390 -0.46 12.01 13.66
CA ILE A 390 0.76 11.33 14.03
C ILE A 390 1.57 11.06 12.76
N GLN A 391 2.82 11.50 12.76
CA GLN A 391 3.79 11.20 11.71
C GLN A 391 4.70 10.09 12.20
N VAL A 392 4.62 8.93 11.57
CA VAL A 392 5.53 7.80 11.85
C VAL A 392 6.75 7.93 10.93
N GLN A 393 7.93 7.64 11.47
CA GLN A 393 9.14 7.49 10.67
C GLN A 393 9.11 6.12 9.97
N GLY A 394 9.37 6.12 8.67
CA GLY A 394 9.43 4.92 7.84
C GLY A 394 10.69 4.09 8.08
#